data_4ae967a8c9105b12e72a95c45fc41b62
#
_entry.id   4ae967a8c9105b12e72a95c45fc41b62
#
_cell.length_a   1.000
_cell.length_b   1.000
_cell.length_c   1.000
_cell.angle_alpha   90.00
_cell.angle_beta   90.00
_cell.angle_gamma   90.00
#
_symmetry.space_group_name_H-M   'P 1'
#
loop_
_entity.id
_entity.type
_entity.pdbx_description
1 polymer ?
#
loop_
_entity_poly.entity_id
_entity_poly.type
_entity_poly.pdbx_seq_one_letter_code
_entity_poly.pdbx_strand_id
1 'polypeptide(L)'
;MEKGPVELSPGNQNIECAMKTRFKVLLTLLLLLALPAAVRAQFTFTTNNGAITITGYTGSGGAVTLPDTMNIGGLNMPVTSIGGNAFASCASLASISIPNSVTNIGYGAFYDCTNLTNVTIGNGVTSIADGVFYSCYRLTSVTIPNSVTSIGDNNGEGVFSYCSGLTSVTMGSGVTSIAHLAFRSCSSLNSVVLPTSVTSIGSLAFESCGSLTGVYFKGNAPSTGFSLFLGDNNATVYYLPGTTNWVSTFGGLPAVLWNPQVQTSGASFGVRTNRFGFTITGTSNLVIVVEACTNLAHPIWSPVATNTLTGGSSYFSDPQWTNYPAHLYRLRSP
;
A
#
# COMPACT_ATOMS: atom_id res chain seq x y z
N MET A 1 55.67 41.73 35.70
CA MET A 1 54.95 42.43 34.61
C MET A 1 54.16 41.40 33.82
N GLU A 2 52.92 41.20 34.22
CA GLU A 2 51.97 40.31 33.51
C GLU A 2 51.42 41.03 32.30
N LYS A 3 51.50 40.41 31.13
CA LYS A 3 50.79 40.89 29.93
C LYS A 3 49.40 40.29 29.91
N GLY A 4 48.38 41.15 30.06
CA GLY A 4 46.97 40.79 29.96
C GLY A 4 46.59 40.35 28.55
N PRO A 5 45.43 39.67 28.37
CA PRO A 5 44.98 39.14 27.10
C PRO A 5 44.59 40.26 26.13
N VAL A 6 44.99 40.10 24.86
CA VAL A 6 44.64 41.01 23.73
C VAL A 6 43.16 40.76 23.37
N GLU A 7 42.29 41.73 23.64
CA GLU A 7 40.90 41.74 23.11
C GLU A 7 40.93 41.96 21.60
N LEU A 8 40.40 40.99 20.88
CA LEU A 8 40.14 41.12 19.44
C LEU A 8 38.91 42.02 19.19
N SER A 9 39.08 43.03 18.34
CA SER A 9 38.08 44.03 18.03
C SER A 9 36.81 43.43 17.39
N PRO A 10 35.59 44.01 17.57
CA PRO A 10 34.30 43.48 17.07
C PRO A 10 34.19 43.27 15.56
N GLY A 11 35.09 43.88 14.77
CA GLY A 11 35.11 43.77 13.30
C GLY A 11 35.50 42.38 12.77
N ASN A 12 36.28 41.60 13.53
CA ASN A 12 36.80 40.30 13.06
C ASN A 12 35.78 39.16 13.22
N GLN A 13 34.87 39.24 14.20
CA GLN A 13 33.83 38.22 14.41
C GLN A 13 32.77 38.23 13.31
N ASN A 14 32.45 39.38 12.72
CA ASN A 14 31.45 39.48 11.64
C ASN A 14 31.98 38.91 10.30
N ILE A 15 33.31 39.01 10.06
CA ILE A 15 33.93 38.46 8.84
C ILE A 15 34.00 36.91 8.92
N GLU A 16 34.30 36.37 10.10
CA GLU A 16 34.34 34.90 10.31
C GLU A 16 32.96 34.27 10.24
N CYS A 17 31.93 34.93 10.78
CA CYS A 17 30.53 34.46 10.70
C CYS A 17 30.02 34.51 9.25
N ALA A 18 30.34 35.59 8.51
CA ALA A 18 29.97 35.76 7.09
C ALA A 18 30.68 34.73 6.18
N MET A 19 31.95 34.39 6.46
CA MET A 19 32.67 33.34 5.73
C MET A 19 32.11 31.95 6.00
N LYS A 20 31.82 31.61 7.27
CA LYS A 20 31.18 30.32 7.65
C LYS A 20 29.80 30.16 7.05
N THR A 21 29.01 31.21 6.96
CA THR A 21 27.67 31.19 6.34
C THR A 21 27.79 31.07 4.80
N ARG A 22 28.70 31.77 4.16
CA ARG A 22 28.95 31.67 2.71
C ARG A 22 29.48 30.27 2.34
N PHE A 23 30.33 29.68 3.17
CA PHE A 23 30.89 28.34 2.92
C PHE A 23 29.78 27.25 3.08
N LYS A 24 28.89 27.38 4.07
CA LYS A 24 27.70 26.49 4.22
C LYS A 24 26.74 26.64 3.04
N VAL A 25 26.45 27.85 2.58
CA VAL A 25 25.57 28.09 1.43
C VAL A 25 26.20 27.57 0.14
N LEU A 26 27.54 27.76 -0.05
CA LEU A 26 28.26 27.24 -1.21
C LEU A 26 28.30 25.69 -1.19
N LEU A 27 28.48 25.06 -0.02
CA LEU A 27 28.50 23.60 0.13
C LEU A 27 27.10 23.01 -0.12
N THR A 28 26.02 23.66 0.34
CA THR A 28 24.64 23.25 0.03
C THR A 28 24.29 23.48 -1.44
N LEU A 29 24.77 24.55 -2.07
CA LEU A 29 24.59 24.78 -3.51
C LEU A 29 25.38 23.75 -4.35
N LEU A 30 26.62 23.41 -3.94
CA LEU A 30 27.41 22.35 -4.60
C LEU A 30 26.74 20.96 -4.43
N LEU A 31 26.17 20.66 -3.27
CA LEU A 31 25.40 19.43 -3.07
C LEU A 31 24.14 19.38 -3.94
N LEU A 32 23.41 20.52 -4.08
CA LEU A 32 22.23 20.58 -4.98
C LEU A 32 22.61 20.45 -6.46
N LEU A 33 23.79 20.93 -6.88
CA LEU A 33 24.27 20.79 -8.26
C LEU A 33 24.85 19.39 -8.55
N ALA A 34 25.30 18.65 -7.53
CA ALA A 34 25.80 17.28 -7.68
C ALA A 34 24.70 16.21 -7.72
N LEU A 35 23.51 16.51 -7.18
CA LEU A 35 22.37 15.57 -7.16
C LEU A 35 21.96 15.04 -8.55
N PRO A 36 21.90 15.84 -9.64
CA PRO A 36 21.53 15.31 -10.95
C PRO A 36 22.54 14.31 -11.54
N ALA A 37 23.83 14.51 -11.27
CA ALA A 37 24.88 13.62 -11.78
C ALA A 37 24.96 12.30 -11.00
N ALA A 38 24.77 12.33 -9.68
CA ALA A 38 24.74 11.14 -8.83
C ALA A 38 23.52 10.26 -9.12
N VAL A 39 22.36 10.85 -9.39
CA VAL A 39 21.13 10.12 -9.78
C VAL A 39 21.33 9.42 -11.13
N ARG A 40 22.01 10.04 -12.09
CA ARG A 40 22.29 9.42 -13.39
C ARG A 40 23.24 8.22 -13.32
N ALA A 41 24.21 8.26 -12.39
CA ALA A 41 25.18 7.17 -12.23
C ALA A 41 24.55 5.89 -11.64
N GLN A 42 23.33 5.96 -11.11
CA GLN A 42 22.64 4.82 -10.46
C GLN A 42 21.71 4.05 -11.41
N PHE A 43 21.31 4.65 -12.54
CA PHE A 43 20.35 4.02 -13.46
C PHE A 43 20.97 3.85 -14.86
N THR A 44 20.79 2.68 -15.43
CA THR A 44 20.90 2.51 -16.88
C THR A 44 19.53 2.78 -17.49
N PHE A 45 19.50 3.34 -18.69
CA PHE A 45 18.25 3.71 -19.34
C PHE A 45 18.37 3.72 -20.86
N THR A 46 17.25 3.68 -21.53
CA THR A 46 17.10 3.95 -22.97
C THR A 46 16.17 5.12 -23.17
N THR A 47 16.32 5.82 -24.31
CA THR A 47 15.43 6.91 -24.71
C THR A 47 14.66 6.50 -25.96
N ASN A 48 13.36 6.79 -25.95
CA ASN A 48 12.50 6.56 -27.11
C ASN A 48 11.45 7.68 -27.18
N ASN A 49 11.31 8.33 -28.33
CA ASN A 49 10.34 9.39 -28.57
C ASN A 49 10.33 10.50 -27.50
N GLY A 50 11.52 10.90 -26.99
CA GLY A 50 11.63 11.95 -25.98
C GLY A 50 11.28 11.52 -24.55
N ALA A 51 11.12 10.22 -24.31
CA ALA A 51 10.87 9.65 -22.98
C ALA A 51 11.97 8.66 -22.57
N ILE A 52 12.07 8.39 -21.26
CA ILE A 52 13.09 7.52 -20.67
C ILE A 52 12.41 6.24 -20.15
N THR A 53 13.04 5.11 -20.49
CA THR A 53 12.80 3.82 -19.84
C THR A 53 14.01 3.45 -18.99
N ILE A 54 13.85 3.29 -17.68
CA ILE A 54 14.90 2.75 -16.80
C ILE A 54 15.09 1.28 -17.12
N THR A 55 16.30 0.86 -17.48
CA THR A 55 16.60 -0.52 -17.88
C THR A 55 17.46 -1.27 -16.87
N GLY A 56 17.99 -0.57 -15.85
CA GLY A 56 18.74 -1.22 -14.79
C GLY A 56 19.12 -0.25 -13.68
N TYR A 57 19.55 -0.83 -12.57
CA TYR A 57 19.98 -0.12 -11.37
C TYR A 57 21.35 -0.62 -10.91
N THR A 58 22.29 0.31 -10.70
CA THR A 58 23.66 0.04 -10.28
C THR A 58 24.02 0.71 -8.97
N GLY A 59 23.05 1.31 -8.30
CA GLY A 59 23.26 2.02 -7.03
C GLY A 59 23.46 1.06 -5.84
N SER A 60 23.83 1.64 -4.69
CA SER A 60 24.12 0.90 -3.45
C SER A 60 22.89 0.32 -2.73
N GLY A 61 21.69 0.59 -3.22
CA GLY A 61 20.44 0.15 -2.56
C GLY A 61 19.93 1.13 -1.51
N GLY A 62 19.30 0.61 -0.46
CA GLY A 62 18.60 1.43 0.54
C GLY A 62 17.29 1.99 0.03
N ALA A 63 16.99 3.23 0.36
CA ALA A 63 15.78 3.93 -0.12
C ALA A 63 16.08 4.60 -1.47
N VAL A 64 15.36 4.22 -2.51
CA VAL A 64 15.52 4.73 -3.87
C VAL A 64 14.28 5.50 -4.30
N THR A 65 14.47 6.70 -4.84
CA THR A 65 13.41 7.48 -5.48
C THR A 65 13.74 7.64 -6.95
N LEU A 66 12.85 7.17 -7.82
CA LEU A 66 12.97 7.42 -9.26
C LEU A 66 12.62 8.90 -9.56
N PRO A 67 13.41 9.59 -10.38
CA PRO A 67 13.09 10.95 -10.77
C PRO A 67 11.92 10.98 -11.78
N ASP A 68 11.08 12.02 -11.72
CA ASP A 68 10.06 12.26 -12.76
C ASP A 68 10.67 12.56 -14.14
N THR A 69 11.83 13.20 -14.15
CA THR A 69 12.54 13.58 -15.37
C THR A 69 14.05 13.41 -15.20
N MET A 70 14.74 13.18 -16.30
CA MET A 70 16.21 13.21 -16.35
C MET A 70 16.67 14.15 -17.46
N ASN A 71 17.70 14.96 -17.17
CA ASN A 71 18.30 15.84 -18.18
C ASN A 71 19.31 15.06 -19.03
N ILE A 72 19.07 14.88 -20.29
CA ILE A 72 19.95 14.18 -21.25
C ILE A 72 20.35 15.16 -22.36
N GLY A 73 21.63 15.49 -22.41
CA GLY A 73 22.15 16.44 -23.44
C GLY A 73 21.52 17.84 -23.39
N GLY A 74 21.08 18.32 -22.20
CA GLY A 74 20.39 19.59 -22.04
C GLY A 74 18.86 19.53 -22.14
N LEU A 75 18.29 18.39 -22.51
CA LEU A 75 16.84 18.17 -22.59
C LEU A 75 16.33 17.44 -21.35
N ASN A 76 15.30 17.97 -20.70
CA ASN A 76 14.59 17.29 -19.62
C ASN A 76 13.60 16.32 -20.22
N MET A 77 13.89 15.01 -20.13
CA MET A 77 13.04 13.94 -20.64
C MET A 77 12.29 13.27 -19.48
N PRO A 78 10.98 13.01 -19.61
CA PRO A 78 10.21 12.32 -18.56
C PRO A 78 10.63 10.85 -18.46
N VAL A 79 10.68 10.33 -17.23
CA VAL A 79 10.80 8.89 -16.95
C VAL A 79 9.41 8.31 -17.00
N THR A 80 9.09 7.55 -18.05
CA THR A 80 7.74 7.04 -18.29
C THR A 80 7.61 5.53 -18.10
N SER A 81 8.74 4.81 -18.03
CA SER A 81 8.71 3.36 -17.92
C SER A 81 9.85 2.82 -17.06
N ILE A 82 9.57 1.72 -16.37
CA ILE A 82 10.57 0.82 -15.79
C ILE A 82 10.58 -0.43 -16.65
N GLY A 83 11.73 -0.76 -17.23
CA GLY A 83 11.90 -1.92 -18.12
C GLY A 83 11.82 -3.24 -17.36
N GLY A 84 11.65 -4.32 -18.08
CA GLY A 84 11.67 -5.66 -17.50
C GLY A 84 12.99 -5.94 -16.78
N ASN A 85 12.90 -6.55 -15.59
CA ASN A 85 14.04 -6.91 -14.74
C ASN A 85 14.97 -5.76 -14.34
N ALA A 86 14.56 -4.49 -14.47
CA ALA A 86 15.42 -3.33 -14.24
C ALA A 86 16.04 -3.28 -12.84
N PHE A 87 15.37 -3.80 -11.82
CA PHE A 87 15.83 -3.93 -10.43
C PHE A 87 15.87 -5.39 -9.96
N ALA A 88 15.80 -6.37 -10.87
CA ALA A 88 15.75 -7.76 -10.48
C ALA A 88 16.96 -8.16 -9.60
N SER A 89 16.68 -8.93 -8.55
CA SER A 89 17.66 -9.40 -7.56
C SER A 89 18.46 -8.30 -6.85
N CYS A 90 17.90 -7.08 -6.79
CA CYS A 90 18.49 -5.99 -6.02
C CYS A 90 18.26 -6.20 -4.51
N ALA A 91 19.00 -7.16 -3.91
CA ALA A 91 18.88 -7.50 -2.48
C ALA A 91 19.20 -6.34 -1.53
N SER A 92 19.90 -5.30 -1.99
CA SER A 92 20.19 -4.11 -1.20
C SER A 92 19.06 -3.07 -1.21
N LEU A 93 18.05 -3.21 -2.09
CA LEU A 93 16.92 -2.26 -2.21
C LEU A 93 15.96 -2.43 -1.03
N ALA A 94 15.86 -1.41 -0.16
CA ALA A 94 14.97 -1.45 1.01
C ALA A 94 13.60 -0.81 0.72
N SER A 95 13.57 0.25 -0.08
CA SER A 95 12.32 0.89 -0.52
C SER A 95 12.47 1.54 -1.89
N ILE A 96 11.36 1.65 -2.62
CA ILE A 96 11.31 2.33 -3.91
C ILE A 96 10.11 3.28 -3.98
N SER A 97 10.34 4.50 -4.46
CA SER A 97 9.29 5.44 -4.83
C SER A 97 9.24 5.61 -6.34
N ILE A 98 8.13 5.22 -6.94
CA ILE A 98 7.85 5.31 -8.38
C ILE A 98 7.00 6.56 -8.61
N PRO A 99 7.46 7.53 -9.43
CA PRO A 99 6.77 8.79 -9.63
C PRO A 99 5.53 8.68 -10.51
N ASN A 100 4.70 9.73 -10.51
CA ASN A 100 3.48 9.78 -11.32
C ASN A 100 3.73 9.83 -12.84
N SER A 101 4.96 10.18 -13.27
CA SER A 101 5.34 10.16 -14.69
C SER A 101 5.44 8.75 -15.27
N VAL A 102 5.67 7.73 -14.42
CA VAL A 102 5.76 6.33 -14.84
C VAL A 102 4.37 5.77 -15.12
N THR A 103 4.18 5.27 -16.32
CA THR A 103 2.91 4.68 -16.78
C THR A 103 2.98 3.15 -16.92
N ASN A 104 4.20 2.61 -17.07
CA ASN A 104 4.42 1.18 -17.28
C ASN A 104 5.54 0.63 -16.40
N ILE A 105 5.29 -0.53 -15.79
CA ILE A 105 6.27 -1.31 -15.03
C ILE A 105 6.34 -2.69 -15.70
N GLY A 106 7.49 -2.98 -16.31
CA GLY A 106 7.69 -4.19 -17.10
C GLY A 106 7.81 -5.45 -16.24
N TYR A 107 7.71 -6.60 -16.90
CA TYR A 107 7.84 -7.93 -16.30
C TYR A 107 9.04 -8.04 -15.36
N GLY A 108 8.83 -8.57 -14.16
CA GLY A 108 9.91 -8.86 -13.20
C GLY A 108 10.71 -7.63 -12.75
N ALA A 109 10.21 -6.40 -12.93
CA ALA A 109 11.00 -5.19 -12.71
C ALA A 109 11.69 -5.15 -11.33
N PHE A 110 11.06 -5.71 -10.28
CA PHE A 110 11.59 -5.84 -8.92
C PHE A 110 11.62 -7.31 -8.47
N TYR A 111 11.73 -8.25 -9.42
CA TYR A 111 11.81 -9.69 -9.15
C TYR A 111 12.93 -9.99 -8.17
N ASP A 112 12.65 -10.79 -7.12
CA ASP A 112 13.60 -11.22 -6.08
C ASP A 112 14.33 -10.05 -5.36
N CYS A 113 13.65 -8.92 -5.16
CA CYS A 113 14.12 -7.85 -4.29
C CYS A 113 13.87 -8.24 -2.82
N THR A 114 14.65 -9.16 -2.29
CA THR A 114 14.39 -9.87 -1.02
C THR A 114 14.32 -8.98 0.22
N ASN A 115 14.94 -7.80 0.21
CA ASN A 115 14.92 -6.84 1.31
C ASN A 115 13.95 -5.66 1.10
N LEU A 116 13.20 -5.65 0.00
CA LEU A 116 12.24 -4.60 -0.28
C LEU A 116 11.07 -4.66 0.73
N THR A 117 10.94 -3.62 1.55
CA THR A 117 9.91 -3.52 2.61
C THR A 117 8.75 -2.61 2.25
N ASN A 118 9.01 -1.60 1.40
CA ASN A 118 8.03 -0.56 1.06
C ASN A 118 8.14 -0.17 -0.42
N VAL A 119 6.97 -0.02 -1.05
CA VAL A 119 6.83 0.45 -2.43
C VAL A 119 5.77 1.53 -2.47
N THR A 120 6.11 2.68 -3.03
CA THR A 120 5.15 3.72 -3.40
C THR A 120 4.97 3.70 -4.91
N ILE A 121 3.74 3.44 -5.38
CA ILE A 121 3.41 3.39 -6.80
C ILE A 121 2.68 4.68 -7.18
N GLY A 122 3.21 5.42 -8.15
CA GLY A 122 2.63 6.66 -8.63
C GLY A 122 1.31 6.46 -9.38
N ASN A 123 0.46 7.49 -9.37
CA ASN A 123 -0.86 7.46 -10.00
C ASN A 123 -0.84 7.48 -11.55
N GLY A 124 0.33 7.49 -12.18
CA GLY A 124 0.48 7.30 -13.63
C GLY A 124 0.41 5.85 -14.07
N VAL A 125 0.71 4.90 -13.16
CA VAL A 125 0.75 3.47 -13.49
C VAL A 125 -0.66 2.95 -13.77
N THR A 126 -0.85 2.35 -14.96
CA THR A 126 -2.16 1.83 -15.40
C THR A 126 -2.25 0.30 -15.34
N SER A 127 -1.12 -0.38 -15.34
CA SER A 127 -1.03 -1.84 -15.19
C SER A 127 0.27 -2.24 -14.50
N ILE A 128 0.23 -3.36 -13.79
CA ILE A 128 1.40 -3.97 -13.16
C ILE A 128 1.60 -5.33 -13.82
N ALA A 129 2.70 -5.51 -14.56
CA ALA A 129 2.98 -6.74 -15.30
C ALA A 129 3.25 -7.93 -14.35
N ASP A 130 3.22 -9.14 -14.89
CA ASP A 130 3.54 -10.36 -14.13
C ASP A 130 4.96 -10.32 -13.54
N GLY A 131 5.14 -10.96 -12.40
CA GLY A 131 6.41 -11.11 -11.70
C GLY A 131 7.02 -9.83 -11.14
N VAL A 132 6.36 -8.67 -11.25
CA VAL A 132 6.97 -7.36 -10.87
C VAL A 132 7.54 -7.39 -9.46
N PHE A 133 6.84 -7.96 -8.49
CA PHE A 133 7.27 -8.08 -7.09
C PHE A 133 7.41 -9.55 -6.65
N TYR A 134 7.62 -10.47 -7.59
CA TYR A 134 7.83 -11.89 -7.28
C TYR A 134 8.96 -12.07 -6.27
N SER A 135 8.75 -12.88 -5.23
CA SER A 135 9.74 -13.17 -4.16
C SER A 135 10.24 -11.93 -3.40
N CYS A 136 9.46 -10.86 -3.32
CA CYS A 136 9.76 -9.75 -2.40
C CYS A 136 9.34 -10.14 -0.98
N TYR A 137 10.09 -11.05 -0.34
CA TYR A 137 9.72 -11.71 0.93
C TYR A 137 9.48 -10.75 2.09
N ARG A 138 10.09 -9.56 2.08
CA ARG A 138 9.99 -8.56 3.15
C ARG A 138 8.99 -7.45 2.87
N LEU A 139 8.33 -7.45 1.72
CA LEU A 139 7.28 -6.48 1.41
C LEU A 139 6.11 -6.69 2.37
N THR A 140 5.81 -5.69 3.21
CA THR A 140 4.81 -5.81 4.27
C THR A 140 3.44 -5.30 3.86
N SER A 141 3.40 -4.30 3.01
CA SER A 141 2.16 -3.70 2.52
C SER A 141 2.36 -3.11 1.14
N VAL A 142 1.27 -3.05 0.38
CA VAL A 142 1.25 -2.36 -0.91
C VAL A 142 -0.08 -1.63 -1.10
N THR A 143 0.00 -0.41 -1.64
CA THR A 143 -1.16 0.35 -2.12
C THR A 143 -1.14 0.38 -3.64
N ILE A 144 -2.14 -0.23 -4.25
CA ILE A 144 -2.37 -0.20 -5.70
C ILE A 144 -3.18 1.06 -6.02
N PRO A 145 -2.67 1.98 -6.85
CA PRO A 145 -3.36 3.22 -7.19
C PRO A 145 -4.69 3.00 -7.93
N ASN A 146 -5.57 4.01 -7.89
CA ASN A 146 -6.84 3.98 -8.61
C ASN A 146 -6.69 3.95 -10.15
N SER A 147 -5.52 4.33 -10.67
CA SER A 147 -5.19 4.28 -12.09
C SER A 147 -4.94 2.87 -12.62
N VAL A 148 -4.57 1.93 -11.74
CA VAL A 148 -4.28 0.55 -12.13
C VAL A 148 -5.56 -0.19 -12.42
N THR A 149 -5.65 -0.78 -13.62
CA THR A 149 -6.81 -1.56 -14.07
C THR A 149 -6.58 -3.07 -14.00
N SER A 150 -5.32 -3.52 -14.12
CA SER A 150 -4.98 -4.94 -14.03
C SER A 150 -3.78 -5.19 -13.12
N ILE A 151 -3.86 -6.26 -12.34
CA ILE A 151 -2.76 -6.81 -11.53
C ILE A 151 -2.34 -8.12 -12.22
N GLY A 152 -1.28 -8.04 -13.04
CA GLY A 152 -0.80 -9.11 -13.92
C GLY A 152 -1.50 -9.15 -15.28
N ASP A 153 -0.95 -9.96 -16.18
CA ASP A 153 -1.41 -10.15 -17.55
C ASP A 153 -1.62 -11.62 -17.94
N ASN A 154 -1.45 -12.57 -17.02
CA ASN A 154 -1.58 -14.02 -17.18
C ASN A 154 -0.52 -14.67 -18.09
N ASN A 155 0.63 -14.03 -18.30
CA ASN A 155 1.69 -14.54 -19.18
C ASN A 155 2.92 -15.09 -18.42
N GLY A 156 2.91 -15.09 -17.09
CA GLY A 156 4.06 -15.51 -16.30
C GLY A 156 3.76 -15.74 -14.82
N GLU A 157 4.76 -15.47 -13.98
CA GLU A 157 4.60 -15.56 -12.53
C GLU A 157 3.75 -14.41 -11.99
N GLY A 158 2.93 -14.72 -10.99
CA GLY A 158 2.04 -13.71 -10.40
C GLY A 158 2.80 -12.54 -9.78
N VAL A 159 2.18 -11.38 -9.84
CA VAL A 159 2.78 -10.07 -9.49
C VAL A 159 3.41 -10.07 -8.10
N PHE A 160 2.71 -10.61 -7.10
CA PHE A 160 3.14 -10.67 -5.70
C PHE A 160 3.36 -12.11 -5.22
N SER A 161 3.54 -13.07 -6.13
CA SER A 161 3.83 -14.45 -5.74
C SER A 161 5.02 -14.51 -4.81
N TYR A 162 4.90 -15.29 -3.74
CA TYR A 162 5.92 -15.47 -2.70
C TYR A 162 6.29 -14.20 -1.92
N CYS A 163 5.45 -13.16 -1.91
CA CYS A 163 5.58 -12.04 -0.97
C CYS A 163 5.13 -12.50 0.42
N SER A 164 5.88 -13.40 1.05
CA SER A 164 5.48 -14.07 2.29
C SER A 164 5.33 -13.13 3.49
N GLY A 165 5.96 -11.96 3.46
CA GLY A 165 5.81 -10.89 4.47
C GLY A 165 4.61 -9.97 4.27
N LEU A 166 3.88 -10.10 3.14
CA LEU A 166 2.78 -9.20 2.80
C LEU A 166 1.57 -9.45 3.71
N THR A 167 1.27 -8.48 4.58
CA THR A 167 0.16 -8.56 5.55
C THR A 167 -1.09 -7.83 5.07
N SER A 168 -0.94 -6.82 4.22
CA SER A 168 -2.05 -5.98 3.74
C SER A 168 -1.86 -5.50 2.31
N VAL A 169 -2.99 -5.46 1.58
CA VAL A 169 -3.07 -4.91 0.22
C VAL A 169 -4.24 -3.95 0.17
N THR A 170 -3.97 -2.70 -0.18
CA THR A 170 -5.02 -1.73 -0.49
C THR A 170 -5.18 -1.66 -2.00
N MET A 171 -6.34 -2.04 -2.51
CA MET A 171 -6.64 -2.02 -3.93
C MET A 171 -7.39 -0.75 -4.32
N GLY A 172 -6.89 -0.06 -5.34
CA GLY A 172 -7.55 1.09 -5.95
C GLY A 172 -8.87 0.70 -6.63
N SER A 173 -9.78 1.67 -6.72
CA SER A 173 -11.12 1.48 -7.31
C SER A 173 -11.10 1.27 -8.84
N GLY A 174 -9.96 1.40 -9.50
CA GLY A 174 -9.78 1.13 -10.93
C GLY A 174 -9.53 -0.35 -11.27
N VAL A 175 -9.15 -1.18 -10.29
CA VAL A 175 -8.77 -2.58 -10.54
C VAL A 175 -9.98 -3.38 -11.02
N THR A 176 -9.91 -3.89 -12.26
CA THR A 176 -10.96 -4.71 -12.88
C THR A 176 -10.60 -6.18 -12.94
N SER A 177 -9.28 -6.49 -13.03
CA SER A 177 -8.80 -7.86 -13.13
C SER A 177 -7.60 -8.13 -12.23
N ILE A 178 -7.58 -9.32 -11.64
CA ILE A 178 -6.47 -9.90 -10.89
C ILE A 178 -6.05 -11.16 -11.65
N ALA A 179 -4.80 -11.23 -12.08
CA ALA A 179 -4.33 -12.31 -12.93
C ALA A 179 -4.06 -13.61 -12.16
N HIS A 180 -3.69 -14.64 -12.92
CA HIS A 180 -3.20 -15.92 -12.44
C HIS A 180 -2.04 -15.76 -11.44
N LEU A 181 -2.07 -16.49 -10.32
CA LEU A 181 -1.02 -16.50 -9.29
C LEU A 181 -0.73 -15.14 -8.60
N ALA A 182 -1.54 -14.11 -8.83
CA ALA A 182 -1.19 -12.72 -8.46
C ALA A 182 -0.70 -12.56 -7.01
N PHE A 183 -1.28 -13.29 -6.05
CA PHE A 183 -0.93 -13.27 -4.61
C PHE A 183 -0.58 -14.67 -4.09
N ARG A 184 -0.16 -15.59 -4.96
CA ARG A 184 0.22 -16.93 -4.55
C ARG A 184 1.29 -16.89 -3.46
N SER A 185 1.12 -17.73 -2.42
CA SER A 185 2.06 -17.88 -1.30
C SER A 185 2.36 -16.57 -0.54
N CYS A 186 1.40 -15.63 -0.51
CA CYS A 186 1.43 -14.49 0.40
C CYS A 186 1.01 -14.97 1.81
N SER A 187 1.84 -15.77 2.44
CA SER A 187 1.49 -16.56 3.64
C SER A 187 1.13 -15.74 4.88
N SER A 188 1.51 -14.45 4.93
CA SER A 188 1.14 -13.52 6.01
C SER A 188 -0.11 -12.69 5.72
N LEU A 189 -0.70 -12.80 4.51
CA LEU A 189 -1.88 -12.02 4.13
C LEU A 189 -3.09 -12.55 4.90
N ASN A 190 -3.63 -11.74 5.81
CA ASN A 190 -4.71 -12.17 6.69
C ASN A 190 -6.11 -11.79 6.17
N SER A 191 -6.21 -10.73 5.40
CA SER A 191 -7.46 -10.33 4.75
C SER A 191 -7.19 -9.52 3.49
N VAL A 192 -8.17 -9.50 2.58
CA VAL A 192 -8.15 -8.65 1.38
C VAL A 192 -9.53 -8.08 1.10
N VAL A 193 -9.57 -6.80 0.72
CA VAL A 193 -10.79 -6.10 0.30
C VAL A 193 -10.73 -5.84 -1.19
N LEU A 194 -11.69 -6.41 -1.92
CA LEU A 194 -11.79 -6.28 -3.38
C LEU A 194 -12.81 -5.19 -3.74
N PRO A 195 -12.44 -4.19 -4.54
CA PRO A 195 -13.32 -3.08 -4.91
C PRO A 195 -14.47 -3.53 -5.82
N THR A 196 -15.48 -2.68 -5.98
CA THR A 196 -16.65 -2.93 -6.83
C THR A 196 -16.30 -3.14 -8.31
N SER A 197 -15.16 -2.65 -8.72
CA SER A 197 -14.66 -2.73 -10.10
C SER A 197 -14.16 -4.11 -10.52
N VAL A 198 -13.79 -4.99 -9.57
CA VAL A 198 -13.23 -6.31 -9.89
C VAL A 198 -14.29 -7.20 -10.53
N THR A 199 -14.03 -7.61 -11.77
CA THR A 199 -14.94 -8.46 -12.58
C THR A 199 -14.34 -9.83 -12.89
N SER A 200 -13.02 -10.01 -12.74
CA SER A 200 -12.35 -11.28 -12.99
C SER A 200 -11.16 -11.52 -12.06
N ILE A 201 -10.99 -12.77 -11.63
CA ILE A 201 -9.86 -13.23 -10.82
C ILE A 201 -9.33 -14.53 -11.43
N GLY A 202 -8.04 -14.55 -11.76
CA GLY A 202 -7.37 -15.67 -12.40
C GLY A 202 -7.22 -16.89 -11.48
N SER A 203 -6.85 -18.01 -12.07
CA SER A 203 -6.61 -19.27 -11.36
C SER A 203 -5.50 -19.10 -10.31
N LEU A 204 -5.64 -19.78 -9.16
CA LEU A 204 -4.59 -19.82 -8.13
C LEU A 204 -4.18 -18.44 -7.58
N ALA A 205 -5.01 -17.39 -7.79
CA ALA A 205 -4.61 -16.01 -7.49
C ALA A 205 -4.27 -15.78 -6.02
N PHE A 206 -4.86 -16.56 -5.10
CA PHE A 206 -4.58 -16.53 -3.65
C PHE A 206 -4.09 -17.88 -3.12
N GLU A 207 -3.63 -18.80 -3.98
CA GLU A 207 -3.13 -20.12 -3.55
C GLU A 207 -2.12 -19.99 -2.41
N SER A 208 -2.28 -20.79 -1.34
CA SER A 208 -1.35 -20.88 -0.21
C SER A 208 -1.14 -19.56 0.55
N CYS A 209 -2.18 -18.73 0.68
CA CYS A 209 -2.21 -17.59 1.61
C CYS A 209 -2.62 -18.08 3.01
N GLY A 210 -1.83 -18.92 3.65
CA GLY A 210 -2.21 -19.72 4.83
C GLY A 210 -2.72 -18.94 6.05
N SER A 211 -2.46 -17.63 6.15
CA SER A 211 -3.02 -16.75 7.19
C SER A 211 -4.35 -16.10 6.77
N LEU A 212 -4.83 -16.33 5.55
CA LEU A 212 -6.02 -15.69 5.03
C LEU A 212 -7.26 -16.18 5.79
N THR A 213 -7.99 -15.26 6.40
CA THR A 213 -9.24 -15.53 7.15
C THR A 213 -10.45 -14.86 6.52
N GLY A 214 -10.28 -13.79 5.77
CA GLY A 214 -11.38 -13.03 5.18
C GLY A 214 -11.07 -12.43 3.80
N VAL A 215 -11.99 -12.65 2.86
CA VAL A 215 -11.96 -12.01 1.54
C VAL A 215 -13.25 -11.22 1.36
N TYR A 216 -13.15 -9.89 1.31
CA TYR A 216 -14.30 -8.99 1.34
C TYR A 216 -14.57 -8.39 -0.02
N PHE A 217 -15.68 -8.72 -0.63
CA PHE A 217 -16.10 -8.20 -1.93
C PHE A 217 -17.10 -7.04 -1.78
N LYS A 218 -16.75 -5.90 -2.36
CA LYS A 218 -17.65 -4.73 -2.43
C LYS A 218 -18.61 -4.77 -3.61
N GLY A 219 -18.32 -5.59 -4.62
CA GLY A 219 -19.09 -5.73 -5.86
C GLY A 219 -19.80 -7.07 -6.01
N ASN A 220 -20.33 -7.28 -7.20
CA ASN A 220 -20.91 -8.56 -7.62
C ASN A 220 -19.84 -9.66 -7.63
N ALA A 221 -20.26 -10.92 -7.59
CA ALA A 221 -19.34 -12.04 -7.73
C ALA A 221 -18.61 -11.97 -9.07
N PRO A 222 -17.27 -11.85 -9.09
CA PRO A 222 -16.51 -11.84 -10.33
C PRO A 222 -16.43 -13.24 -10.94
N SER A 223 -16.05 -13.33 -12.23
CA SER A 223 -15.63 -14.61 -12.80
C SER A 223 -14.33 -15.07 -12.16
N THR A 224 -14.17 -16.38 -11.99
CA THR A 224 -12.98 -16.97 -11.38
C THR A 224 -12.35 -18.04 -12.25
N GLY A 225 -11.01 -18.11 -12.17
CA GLY A 225 -10.28 -19.30 -12.59
C GLY A 225 -10.44 -20.46 -11.59
N PHE A 226 -9.75 -21.56 -11.85
CA PHE A 226 -9.76 -22.75 -10.98
C PHE A 226 -8.87 -22.55 -9.74
N SER A 227 -9.19 -23.28 -8.66
CA SER A 227 -8.37 -23.39 -7.44
C SER A 227 -7.96 -22.04 -6.83
N LEU A 228 -8.88 -21.06 -6.86
CA LEU A 228 -8.62 -19.67 -6.49
C LEU A 228 -7.95 -19.53 -5.11
N PHE A 229 -8.43 -20.29 -4.11
CA PHE A 229 -8.00 -20.28 -2.71
C PHE A 229 -7.44 -21.64 -2.26
N LEU A 230 -6.72 -22.33 -3.13
CA LEU A 230 -6.13 -23.63 -2.81
C LEU A 230 -5.17 -23.49 -1.62
N GLY A 231 -5.44 -24.22 -0.53
CA GLY A 231 -4.62 -24.19 0.69
C GLY A 231 -5.09 -23.18 1.75
N ASP A 232 -6.15 -22.41 1.49
CA ASP A 232 -6.64 -21.32 2.38
C ASP A 232 -7.89 -21.76 3.15
N ASN A 233 -7.87 -22.94 3.73
CA ASN A 233 -9.05 -23.62 4.33
C ASN A 233 -9.71 -22.87 5.49
N ASN A 234 -9.03 -21.86 6.07
CA ASN A 234 -9.56 -21.05 7.17
C ASN A 234 -10.26 -19.77 6.70
N ALA A 235 -10.22 -19.48 5.39
CA ALA A 235 -10.77 -18.27 4.84
C ALA A 235 -12.27 -18.36 4.61
N THR A 236 -12.93 -17.21 4.72
CA THR A 236 -14.35 -17.02 4.38
C THR A 236 -14.48 -15.85 3.44
N VAL A 237 -15.29 -16.01 2.40
CA VAL A 237 -15.63 -14.93 1.47
C VAL A 237 -16.83 -14.18 2.03
N TYR A 238 -16.73 -12.86 2.07
CA TYR A 238 -17.79 -11.96 2.52
C TYR A 238 -18.21 -11.04 1.38
N TYR A 239 -19.52 -10.85 1.19
CA TYR A 239 -20.09 -9.96 0.17
C TYR A 239 -21.13 -9.02 0.74
N LEU A 240 -21.32 -7.85 0.11
CA LEU A 240 -22.23 -6.81 0.60
C LEU A 240 -23.68 -7.04 0.17
N PRO A 241 -24.66 -6.53 0.93
CA PRO A 241 -26.07 -6.46 0.51
C PRO A 241 -26.22 -5.72 -0.83
N GLY A 242 -27.15 -6.20 -1.67
CA GLY A 242 -27.45 -5.61 -2.97
C GLY A 242 -26.49 -6.03 -4.09
N THR A 243 -25.44 -6.79 -3.80
CA THR A 243 -24.60 -7.43 -4.82
C THR A 243 -25.21 -8.74 -5.31
N THR A 244 -24.84 -9.15 -6.52
CA THR A 244 -25.49 -10.27 -7.24
C THR A 244 -24.51 -11.39 -7.58
N ASN A 245 -25.06 -12.53 -8.03
CA ASN A 245 -24.35 -13.73 -8.48
C ASN A 245 -23.60 -14.49 -7.37
N TRP A 246 -23.89 -14.21 -6.09
CA TRP A 246 -23.34 -14.93 -4.97
C TRP A 246 -24.15 -16.21 -4.70
N VAL A 247 -23.43 -17.28 -4.41
CA VAL A 247 -23.99 -18.57 -3.95
C VAL A 247 -23.31 -18.95 -2.63
N SER A 248 -23.68 -20.04 -2.01
CA SER A 248 -23.17 -20.45 -0.68
C SER A 248 -21.67 -20.69 -0.63
N THR A 249 -20.99 -20.82 -1.78
CA THR A 249 -19.55 -20.97 -1.88
C THR A 249 -19.02 -20.12 -3.03
N PHE A 250 -17.78 -19.64 -2.91
CA PHE A 250 -17.09 -18.91 -3.96
C PHE A 250 -15.60 -19.30 -3.99
N GLY A 251 -15.11 -19.76 -5.13
CA GLY A 251 -13.73 -20.23 -5.27
C GLY A 251 -13.37 -21.42 -4.36
N GLY A 252 -14.37 -22.20 -3.91
CA GLY A 252 -14.21 -23.32 -2.98
C GLY A 252 -14.36 -22.96 -1.50
N LEU A 253 -14.47 -21.68 -1.15
CA LEU A 253 -14.67 -21.20 0.24
C LEU A 253 -16.13 -20.88 0.53
N PRO A 254 -16.57 -20.95 1.81
CA PRO A 254 -17.88 -20.44 2.22
C PRO A 254 -18.05 -18.97 1.83
N ALA A 255 -19.20 -18.63 1.23
CA ALA A 255 -19.56 -17.25 0.89
C ALA A 255 -20.73 -16.77 1.75
N VAL A 256 -20.51 -15.69 2.48
CA VAL A 256 -21.36 -15.20 3.57
C VAL A 256 -21.71 -13.73 3.36
N LEU A 257 -22.99 -13.38 3.56
CA LEU A 257 -23.42 -11.98 3.51
C LEU A 257 -22.81 -11.17 4.66
N TRP A 258 -22.05 -10.14 4.34
CA TRP A 258 -21.50 -9.19 5.32
C TRP A 258 -22.50 -8.05 5.53
N ASN A 259 -23.35 -8.21 6.52
CA ASN A 259 -24.42 -7.26 6.82
C ASN A 259 -24.50 -6.97 8.33
N PRO A 260 -23.49 -6.34 8.92
CA PRO A 260 -23.56 -5.94 10.32
C PRO A 260 -24.56 -4.79 10.51
N GLN A 261 -25.36 -4.89 11.56
CA GLN A 261 -26.35 -3.88 11.91
C GLN A 261 -26.06 -3.32 13.30
N VAL A 262 -26.03 -2.00 13.43
CA VAL A 262 -26.00 -1.33 14.74
C VAL A 262 -27.42 -1.31 15.30
N GLN A 263 -27.60 -1.86 16.50
CA GLN A 263 -28.87 -1.73 17.21
C GLN A 263 -28.92 -0.36 17.90
N THR A 264 -29.74 0.53 17.36
CA THR A 264 -29.89 1.93 17.83
C THR A 264 -31.04 2.12 18.82
N SER A 265 -31.66 1.03 19.26
CA SER A 265 -32.76 1.05 20.24
C SER A 265 -32.55 -0.01 21.31
N GLY A 266 -33.30 0.13 22.40
CA GLY A 266 -33.27 -0.82 23.53
C GLY A 266 -32.16 -0.53 24.53
N ALA A 267 -32.05 -1.42 25.48
CA ALA A 267 -31.20 -1.23 26.66
C ALA A 267 -29.71 -1.28 26.39
N SER A 268 -29.25 -1.68 25.21
CA SER A 268 -27.83 -1.77 24.83
C SER A 268 -27.30 -0.54 24.06
N PHE A 269 -28.19 0.41 23.71
CA PHE A 269 -27.78 1.62 22.99
C PHE A 269 -27.69 2.81 23.93
N GLY A 270 -26.61 3.56 23.89
CA GLY A 270 -26.42 4.80 24.62
C GLY A 270 -25.36 4.72 25.72
N VAL A 271 -25.40 5.70 26.64
CA VAL A 271 -24.41 5.85 27.72
C VAL A 271 -24.78 4.97 28.90
N ARG A 272 -23.84 4.14 29.33
CA ARG A 272 -23.97 3.32 30.54
C ARG A 272 -22.68 3.32 31.33
N THR A 273 -22.76 3.49 32.63
CA THR A 273 -21.60 3.45 33.52
C THR A 273 -20.42 4.26 32.96
N ASN A 274 -20.73 5.47 32.50
CA ASN A 274 -19.77 6.40 31.87
C ASN A 274 -19.09 5.85 30.59
N ARG A 275 -19.78 5.02 29.81
CA ARG A 275 -19.34 4.51 28.50
C ARG A 275 -20.49 4.62 27.50
N PHE A 276 -20.19 5.04 26.29
CA PHE A 276 -21.14 4.94 25.18
C PHE A 276 -20.99 3.57 24.53
N GLY A 277 -22.11 2.92 24.20
CA GLY A 277 -22.05 1.62 23.56
C GLY A 277 -23.31 1.26 22.78
N PHE A 278 -23.18 0.19 21.99
CA PHE A 278 -24.27 -0.38 21.21
C PHE A 278 -24.00 -1.85 20.89
N THR A 279 -25.06 -2.59 20.62
CA THR A 279 -24.96 -3.96 20.12
C THR A 279 -24.84 -3.93 18.61
N ILE A 280 -23.91 -4.73 18.08
CA ILE A 280 -23.76 -5.02 16.67
C ILE A 280 -24.32 -6.42 16.43
N THR A 281 -25.23 -6.56 15.47
CA THR A 281 -25.78 -7.85 15.06
C THR A 281 -25.48 -8.11 13.60
N GLY A 282 -25.51 -9.37 13.16
CA GLY A 282 -25.24 -9.75 11.77
C GLY A 282 -25.00 -11.24 11.64
N THR A 283 -24.39 -11.64 10.56
CA THR A 283 -23.99 -13.05 10.36
C THR A 283 -22.98 -13.47 11.43
N SER A 284 -23.11 -14.69 11.91
CA SER A 284 -22.21 -15.28 12.91
C SER A 284 -20.76 -15.30 12.40
N ASN A 285 -19.82 -15.04 13.29
CA ASN A 285 -18.37 -14.99 13.05
C ASN A 285 -17.89 -13.86 12.14
N LEU A 286 -18.74 -12.85 11.81
CA LEU A 286 -18.25 -11.63 11.18
C LEU A 286 -17.24 -10.92 12.08
N VAL A 287 -16.09 -10.57 11.50
CA VAL A 287 -15.15 -9.65 12.12
C VAL A 287 -15.46 -8.24 11.64
N ILE A 288 -15.58 -7.31 12.58
CA ILE A 288 -16.00 -5.94 12.33
C ILE A 288 -15.06 -4.99 13.03
N VAL A 289 -14.57 -3.98 12.32
CA VAL A 289 -13.86 -2.86 12.91
C VAL A 289 -14.85 -1.73 13.16
N VAL A 290 -14.91 -1.25 14.40
CA VAL A 290 -15.61 -0.02 14.76
C VAL A 290 -14.59 1.11 14.66
N GLU A 291 -14.92 2.11 13.88
CA GLU A 291 -14.12 3.33 13.75
C GLU A 291 -14.89 4.52 14.33
N ALA A 292 -14.14 5.44 14.91
CA ALA A 292 -14.67 6.69 15.42
C ALA A 292 -14.07 7.90 14.69
N CYS A 293 -14.87 8.97 14.61
CA CYS A 293 -14.48 10.26 14.07
C CYS A 293 -15.09 11.36 14.92
N THR A 294 -14.35 12.46 15.14
CA THR A 294 -14.81 13.61 15.94
C THR A 294 -15.25 14.81 15.11
N ASN A 295 -15.01 14.79 13.79
CA ASN A 295 -15.35 15.89 12.88
C ASN A 295 -15.72 15.39 11.49
N LEU A 296 -16.99 15.52 11.09
CA LEU A 296 -17.47 15.13 9.76
C LEU A 296 -17.09 16.11 8.64
N ALA A 297 -16.75 17.34 8.95
CA ALA A 297 -16.32 18.31 7.94
C ALA A 297 -14.92 17.96 7.36
N HIS A 298 -14.08 17.36 8.21
CA HIS A 298 -12.77 16.83 7.84
C HIS A 298 -12.60 15.44 8.48
N PRO A 299 -13.23 14.40 7.93
CA PRO A 299 -13.37 13.12 8.61
C PRO A 299 -12.06 12.34 8.61
N ILE A 300 -11.47 12.16 9.79
CA ILE A 300 -10.40 11.20 10.04
C ILE A 300 -10.99 10.08 10.87
N TRP A 301 -11.20 8.91 10.25
CA TRP A 301 -11.73 7.75 10.90
C TRP A 301 -10.59 6.90 11.48
N SER A 302 -10.64 6.65 12.77
CA SER A 302 -9.64 5.84 13.47
C SER A 302 -10.29 4.59 14.07
N PRO A 303 -9.70 3.41 13.93
CA PRO A 303 -10.20 2.20 14.55
C PRO A 303 -10.13 2.31 16.07
N VAL A 304 -11.26 2.02 16.73
CA VAL A 304 -11.39 2.06 18.20
C VAL A 304 -11.65 0.68 18.79
N ALA A 305 -12.15 -0.26 18.00
CA ALA A 305 -12.33 -1.65 18.40
C ALA A 305 -12.40 -2.60 17.18
N THR A 306 -12.02 -3.86 17.41
CA THR A 306 -12.32 -4.97 16.50
C THR A 306 -13.19 -5.98 17.26
N ASN A 307 -14.35 -6.29 16.72
CA ASN A 307 -15.34 -7.16 17.32
C ASN A 307 -15.61 -8.37 16.41
N THR A 308 -15.73 -9.57 16.99
CA THR A 308 -16.25 -10.74 16.29
C THR A 308 -17.67 -11.00 16.76
N LEU A 309 -18.62 -11.18 15.82
CA LEU A 309 -20.02 -11.47 16.13
C LEU A 309 -20.19 -12.94 16.50
N THR A 310 -19.76 -13.33 17.69
CA THR A 310 -19.94 -14.70 18.19
C THR A 310 -21.44 -14.97 18.37
N GLY A 311 -21.98 -16.00 17.68
CA GLY A 311 -23.41 -16.26 17.69
C GLY A 311 -24.27 -15.16 17.03
N GLY A 312 -23.68 -14.34 16.16
CA GLY A 312 -24.39 -13.30 15.40
C GLY A 312 -24.52 -11.96 16.12
N SER A 313 -23.88 -11.74 17.28
CA SER A 313 -23.90 -10.46 17.96
C SER A 313 -22.62 -10.19 18.76
N SER A 314 -22.33 -8.91 18.99
CA SER A 314 -21.26 -8.43 19.88
C SER A 314 -21.64 -7.07 20.43
N TYR A 315 -21.22 -6.76 21.65
CA TYR A 315 -21.41 -5.45 22.26
C TYR A 315 -20.13 -4.64 22.16
N PHE A 316 -20.23 -3.46 21.57
CA PHE A 316 -19.17 -2.46 21.55
C PHE A 316 -19.37 -1.44 22.66
N SER A 317 -18.32 -1.03 23.33
CA SER A 317 -18.38 0.13 24.25
C SER A 317 -17.10 0.95 24.17
N ASP A 318 -17.27 2.27 24.10
CA ASP A 318 -16.19 3.25 24.09
C ASP A 318 -16.02 3.87 25.49
N PRO A 319 -14.93 3.55 26.21
CA PRO A 319 -14.66 4.16 27.50
C PRO A 319 -14.16 5.62 27.40
N GLN A 320 -13.73 6.05 26.20
CA GLN A 320 -13.14 7.38 25.96
C GLN A 320 -14.13 8.37 25.33
N TRP A 321 -15.39 7.99 25.17
CA TRP A 321 -16.41 8.81 24.51
C TRP A 321 -16.55 10.21 25.09
N THR A 322 -16.26 10.42 26.38
CA THR A 322 -16.32 11.72 27.07
C THR A 322 -15.15 12.64 26.77
N ASN A 323 -14.07 12.13 26.18
CA ASN A 323 -12.87 12.91 25.90
C ASN A 323 -13.06 13.88 24.72
N TYR A 324 -14.18 13.77 24.01
CA TYR A 324 -14.46 14.55 22.80
C TYR A 324 -15.90 15.08 22.81
N PRO A 325 -16.15 16.28 22.27
CA PRO A 325 -17.48 16.90 22.27
C PRO A 325 -18.50 16.16 21.40
N ALA A 326 -18.04 15.36 20.44
CA ALA A 326 -18.85 14.48 19.61
C ALA A 326 -18.03 13.26 19.17
N HIS A 327 -18.64 12.07 19.23
CA HIS A 327 -18.11 10.85 18.61
C HIS A 327 -19.13 10.31 17.62
N LEU A 328 -18.67 10.08 16.42
CA LEU A 328 -19.42 9.43 15.35
C LEU A 328 -18.77 8.08 15.09
N TYR A 329 -19.58 7.05 14.91
CA TYR A 329 -19.10 5.68 14.73
C TYR A 329 -19.55 5.14 13.39
N ARG A 330 -18.69 4.33 12.78
CA ARG A 330 -19.05 3.50 11.63
C ARG A 330 -18.49 2.10 11.76
N LEU A 331 -19.09 1.16 11.03
CA LEU A 331 -18.61 -0.21 10.92
C LEU A 331 -17.89 -0.39 9.57
N ARG A 332 -16.76 -1.09 9.59
CA ARG A 332 -16.12 -1.55 8.35
C ARG A 332 -15.62 -2.99 8.48
N SER A 333 -15.33 -3.62 7.34
CA SER A 333 -14.55 -4.87 7.28
C SER A 333 -13.12 -4.63 7.79
N PRO A 334 -12.48 -5.63 8.32
CA PRO A 334 -11.07 -5.59 8.74
C PRO A 334 -10.10 -5.10 7.67
#